data_8d0218c217385e8a753a0cc709f1cba9
#
_entry.id   8d0218c217385e8a753a0cc709f1cba9
#
_cell.length_a   1.000
_cell.length_b   1.000
_cell.length_c   1.000
_cell.angle_alpha   90.00
_cell.angle_beta   90.00
_cell.angle_gamma   90.00
#
_symmetry.space_group_name_H-M   'P 1'
#
loop_
_entity.id
_entity.type
_entity.pdbx_description
1 polymer ?
#
loop_
_entity_poly.entity_id
_entity_poly.type
_entity_poly.pdbx_seq_one_letter_code
_entity_poly.pdbx_strand_id
1 'polypeptide(L)' 'MERRKQWNFLLGEDGLWLWRVVNLDGSEAVSERSFATLKECTEDATRNGYVVWKSEQERRRGA' A
#
# COMPACT_ATOMS: atom_id res chain seq x y z
N MET A 1 -9.83 12.53 -15.07
CA MET A 1 -9.37 12.39 -13.71
C MET A 1 -9.30 10.94 -13.31
N GLU A 2 -8.19 10.54 -12.78
CA GLU A 2 -8.00 9.15 -12.44
C GLU A 2 -8.59 8.81 -11.10
N ARG A 3 -9.11 7.60 -11.02
CA ARG A 3 -9.62 7.08 -9.77
C ARG A 3 -8.77 5.90 -9.37
N ARG A 4 -8.30 5.93 -8.14
CA ARG A 4 -7.46 4.88 -7.64
C ARG A 4 -7.86 4.55 -6.23
N LYS A 5 -7.62 3.31 -5.86
CA LYS A 5 -7.69 2.95 -4.47
C LYS A 5 -6.61 3.69 -3.71
N GLN A 6 -6.93 4.08 -2.51
CA GLN A 6 -5.96 4.78 -1.67
C GLN A 6 -5.41 3.83 -0.64
N TRP A 7 -4.11 3.66 -0.65
CA TRP A 7 -3.42 2.76 0.25
C TRP A 7 -2.65 3.55 1.30
N ASN A 8 -2.78 3.12 2.53
CA ASN A 8 -2.07 3.75 3.64
C ASN A 8 -1.35 2.67 4.43
N PHE A 9 -0.15 2.98 4.85
CA PHE A 9 0.64 2.07 5.66
C PHE A 9 0.80 2.71 7.02
N LEU A 10 0.31 2.01 8.04
CA LEU A 10 0.18 2.56 9.37
C LEU A 10 1.08 1.81 10.33
N LEU A 11 1.75 2.57 11.20
CA LEU A 11 2.58 1.97 12.24
C LEU A 11 1.80 1.99 13.53
N GLY A 12 1.57 0.81 14.09
CA GLY A 12 0.81 0.70 15.32
C GLY A 12 1.65 1.01 16.53
N GLU A 13 0.97 1.10 17.66
CA GLU A 13 1.65 1.38 18.92
C GLU A 13 2.56 0.24 19.33
N ASP A 14 2.28 -0.95 18.84
CA ASP A 14 3.11 -2.11 19.13
C ASP A 14 4.33 -2.19 18.23
N GLY A 15 4.52 -1.20 17.37
CA GLY A 15 5.67 -1.20 16.46
C GLY A 15 5.48 -2.04 15.23
N LEU A 16 4.27 -2.52 14.99
CA LEU A 16 4.00 -3.34 13.82
C LEU A 16 3.25 -2.53 12.77
N TRP A 17 3.48 -2.91 11.51
CA TRP A 17 2.88 -2.21 10.38
C TRP A 17 1.64 -2.93 9.91
N LEU A 18 0.69 -2.17 9.39
CA LEU A 18 -0.46 -2.72 8.70
C LEU A 18 -0.83 -1.80 7.56
N TRP A 19 -1.57 -2.33 6.59
CA TRP A 19 -2.01 -1.52 5.47
C TRP A 19 -3.53 -1.38 5.52
N ARG A 20 -3.98 -0.28 4.96
CA ARG A 20 -5.40 0.01 4.86
C ARG A 20 -5.63 0.55 3.46
N VAL A 21 -6.71 0.13 2.84
CA VAL A 21 -7.05 0.58 1.51
C VAL A 21 -8.48 1.09 1.50
N VAL A 22 -8.67 2.21 0.83
CA VAL A 22 -10.00 2.75 0.57
C VAL A 22 -10.31 2.47 -0.88
N ASN A 23 -11.35 1.69 -1.10
CA ASN A 23 -11.73 1.29 -2.45
C ASN A 23 -12.47 2.40 -3.16
N LEU A 24 -12.68 2.20 -4.46
CA LEU A 24 -13.30 3.24 -5.27
C LEU A 24 -14.74 3.52 -4.87
N ASP A 25 -15.40 2.53 -4.31
CA ASP A 25 -16.79 2.68 -3.88
C ASP A 25 -16.89 3.23 -2.47
N GLY A 26 -15.78 3.58 -1.85
CA GLY A 26 -15.77 4.12 -0.51
C GLY A 26 -15.60 3.10 0.60
N SER A 27 -15.65 1.82 0.29
CA SER A 27 -15.43 0.82 1.30
C SER A 27 -13.95 0.72 1.67
N GLU A 28 -13.67 0.18 2.84
CA GLU A 28 -12.31 0.09 3.32
C GLU A 28 -11.97 -1.34 3.68
N ALA A 29 -10.70 -1.67 3.52
CA ALA A 29 -10.18 -2.95 3.94
C ALA A 29 -8.88 -2.72 4.66
N VAL A 30 -8.57 -3.60 5.61
CA VAL A 30 -7.36 -3.49 6.41
C VAL A 30 -6.69 -4.85 6.41
N SER A 31 -5.37 -4.85 6.48
CA SER A 31 -4.63 -6.10 6.49
C SER A 31 -5.07 -6.97 7.68
N GLU A 32 -5.11 -8.26 7.45
CA GLU A 32 -5.50 -9.20 8.50
C GLU A 32 -4.39 -9.42 9.48
N ARG A 33 -3.17 -9.05 9.11
CA ARG A 33 -2.01 -9.26 9.95
C ARG A 33 -1.24 -7.98 10.10
N SER A 34 -0.40 -7.95 11.12
CA SER A 34 0.57 -6.90 11.29
C SER A 34 1.93 -7.42 10.88
N PHE A 35 2.82 -6.50 10.51
CA PHE A 35 4.12 -6.88 9.96
C PHE A 35 5.21 -6.14 10.72
N ALA A 36 6.32 -6.82 10.90
CA ALA A 36 7.44 -6.24 11.65
C ALA A 36 8.11 -5.12 10.90
N THR A 37 8.07 -5.15 9.56
CA THR A 37 8.72 -4.14 8.75
C THR A 37 7.76 -3.61 7.72
N LEU A 38 8.03 -2.40 7.27
CA LEU A 38 7.23 -1.81 6.20
C LEU A 38 7.37 -2.61 4.92
N LYS A 39 8.55 -3.18 4.68
CA LYS A 39 8.75 -3.96 3.49
C LYS A 39 7.80 -5.15 3.43
N GLU A 40 7.69 -5.86 4.55
CA GLU A 40 6.79 -7.00 4.59
C GLU A 40 5.35 -6.58 4.40
N CYS A 41 4.99 -5.45 5.01
CA CYS A 41 3.63 -4.94 4.88
C CYS A 41 3.33 -4.60 3.43
N THR A 42 4.26 -3.95 2.75
CA THR A 42 4.09 -3.57 1.36
C THR A 42 3.97 -4.80 0.47
N GLU A 43 4.76 -5.83 0.76
CA GLU A 43 4.68 -7.05 -0.02
C GLU A 43 3.32 -7.72 0.11
N ASP A 44 2.78 -7.72 1.32
CA ASP A 44 1.45 -8.28 1.52
C ASP A 44 0.39 -7.45 0.79
N ALA A 45 0.51 -6.14 0.88
CA ALA A 45 -0.43 -5.26 0.19
C ALA A 45 -0.40 -5.51 -1.31
N THR A 46 0.78 -5.75 -1.86
CA THR A 46 0.92 -6.02 -3.28
C THR A 46 0.15 -7.27 -3.67
N ARG A 47 0.17 -8.28 -2.82
CA ARG A 47 -0.61 -9.49 -3.09
C ARG A 47 -2.10 -9.21 -3.08
N ASN A 48 -2.49 -8.13 -2.44
CA ASN A 48 -3.90 -7.75 -2.32
C ASN A 48 -4.29 -6.64 -3.29
N GLY A 49 -3.44 -6.35 -4.27
CA GLY A 49 -3.80 -5.42 -5.31
C GLY A 49 -3.08 -4.10 -5.28
N TYR A 50 -2.19 -3.89 -4.30
CA TYR A 50 -1.45 -2.65 -4.25
C TYR A 50 -0.44 -2.60 -5.38
N VAL A 51 -0.43 -1.48 -6.07
CA VAL A 51 0.49 -1.27 -7.18
C VAL A 51 1.40 -0.11 -6.82
N VAL A 52 2.70 -0.38 -6.80
CA VAL A 52 3.67 0.65 -6.52
C VAL A 52 3.86 1.50 -7.77
N TRP A 53 3.67 2.80 -7.62
CA TRP A 53 3.84 3.69 -8.75
C TRP A 53 5.29 4.07 -8.91
N LYS A 54 6.01 3.22 -9.61
CA LYS A 54 7.41 3.47 -9.89
C LYS A 54 7.63 4.05 -11.27
N SER A 55 6.59 4.17 -12.05
CA SER A 55 6.76 4.52 -13.44
C SER A 55 7.43 5.87 -13.61
N GLU A 56 7.13 6.80 -12.73
CA GLU A 56 7.76 8.11 -12.85
C GLU A 56 9.26 8.04 -12.64
N GLN A 57 9.67 7.28 -11.65
CA GLN A 57 11.08 7.14 -11.38
C GLN A 57 11.78 6.38 -12.49
N GLU A 58 11.10 5.38 -12.99
CA GLU A 58 11.66 4.59 -14.08
C GLU A 58 11.82 5.43 -15.33
N ARG A 59 10.84 6.27 -15.60
CA ARG A 59 10.94 7.14 -16.77
C ARG A 59 12.08 8.11 -16.64
N ARG A 60 12.28 8.64 -15.45
CA ARG A 60 13.38 9.57 -15.24
C ARG A 60 14.71 8.92 -15.49
N ARG A 61 14.86 7.71 -14.99
CA ARG A 61 16.10 7.00 -15.17
C ARG A 61 16.28 6.55 -16.61
N GLY A 62 15.19 6.20 -17.24
CA GLY A 62 15.24 5.72 -18.59
C GLY A 62 15.51 6.81 -19.61
N ALA A 63 15.27 8.02 -19.21
CA ALA A 63 15.42 9.14 -20.14
C ALA A 63 16.86 9.42 -20.46
#